data_188960cd7c9ce88fedddd9f3f4a00499
#
_entry.id   188960cd7c9ce88fedddd9f3f4a00499
#
_cell.length_a   1.000
_cell.length_b   1.000
_cell.length_c   1.000
_cell.angle_alpha   90.00
_cell.angle_beta   90.00
_cell.angle_gamma   90.00
#
_symmetry.space_group_name_H-M   'P 1'
#
loop_
_entity.id
_entity.type
_entity.pdbx_description
1 polymer ?
#
loop_
_entity_poly.entity_id
_entity_poly.type
_entity_poly.pdbx_seq_one_letter_code
_entity_poly.pdbx_strand_id
1 'polypeptide(L)'
;MDFHVICGVTAPILIAYHASFKFRGIAGVAFWIMVLVAISGFIGRYLYAQIPRSRTAAEISLTELHQGEQELADALLGQALYSQEQLSRALHVPSPEHIRQIGALRAVGEMIVLDFELPFRVAGLRRASSGFGTKLLTLGGLFSSGKTEIEHIVRLVRQKRSLSKRVLFLDQSQKLLHLWHVIHRPFSYAFAVLAILHIVVVLGLGFGSMGFR
;
A
#
# COMPACT_ATOMS: atom_id res chain seq x y z
N MET A 1 -2.66 -16.08 -4.26
CA MET A 1 -1.80 -14.89 -4.42
C MET A 1 -0.73 -14.77 -3.33
N ASP A 2 -1.01 -15.18 -2.12
CA ASP A 2 -0.09 -14.97 -1.00
C ASP A 2 1.21 -15.78 -1.10
N PHE A 3 1.14 -17.00 -1.65
CA PHE A 3 2.33 -17.82 -1.89
C PHE A 3 3.35 -17.15 -2.83
N HIS A 4 2.89 -16.55 -3.94
CA HIS A 4 3.75 -15.82 -4.86
C HIS A 4 4.44 -14.62 -4.18
N VAL A 5 3.72 -13.89 -3.31
CA VAL A 5 4.29 -12.76 -2.56
C VAL A 5 5.35 -13.24 -1.57
N ILE A 6 5.07 -14.31 -0.83
CA ILE A 6 6.03 -14.89 0.12
C ILE A 6 7.31 -15.32 -0.62
N CYS A 7 7.17 -16.08 -1.71
CA CYS A 7 8.32 -16.48 -2.53
C CYS A 7 9.08 -15.26 -3.09
N GLY A 8 8.36 -14.25 -3.57
CA GLY A 8 8.96 -13.02 -4.11
C GLY A 8 9.76 -12.22 -3.10
N VAL A 9 9.39 -12.28 -1.81
CA VAL A 9 10.14 -11.62 -0.72
C VAL A 9 11.30 -12.48 -0.22
N THR A 10 11.09 -13.78 -0.09
CA THR A 10 12.10 -14.68 0.49
C THR A 10 13.20 -15.05 -0.51
N ALA A 11 12.88 -15.16 -1.81
CA ALA A 11 13.84 -15.57 -2.83
C ALA A 11 15.06 -14.63 -2.93
N PRO A 12 14.94 -13.30 -2.97
CA PRO A 12 16.11 -12.42 -2.98
C PRO A 12 17.04 -12.60 -1.79
N ILE A 13 16.47 -12.84 -0.60
CA ILE A 13 17.22 -13.05 0.63
C ILE A 13 17.98 -14.36 0.55
N LEU A 14 17.31 -15.46 0.21
CA LEU A 14 17.92 -16.79 0.11
C LEU A 14 19.02 -16.82 -0.95
N ILE A 15 18.78 -16.18 -2.12
CA ILE A 15 19.76 -16.13 -3.21
C ILE A 15 20.95 -15.25 -2.84
N ALA A 16 20.76 -14.16 -2.07
CA ALA A 16 21.88 -13.36 -1.57
C ALA A 16 22.82 -14.18 -0.69
N TYR A 17 22.26 -15.00 0.22
CA TYR A 17 23.03 -15.93 1.03
C TYR A 17 23.69 -17.02 0.18
N HIS A 18 22.98 -17.63 -0.77
CA HIS A 18 23.53 -18.63 -1.69
C HIS A 18 24.72 -18.09 -2.47
N ALA A 19 24.64 -16.85 -2.96
CA ALA A 19 25.71 -16.17 -3.67
C ALA A 19 26.85 -15.66 -2.75
N SER A 20 26.76 -15.85 -1.43
CA SER A 20 27.67 -15.27 -0.43
C SER A 20 27.89 -13.76 -0.66
N PHE A 21 26.82 -13.05 -1.07
CA PHE A 21 26.83 -11.61 -1.41
C PHE A 21 27.78 -11.23 -2.55
N LYS A 22 28.15 -12.19 -3.40
CA LYS A 22 29.02 -11.96 -4.57
C LYS A 22 28.17 -11.89 -5.85
N PHE A 23 27.76 -10.68 -6.22
CA PHE A 23 26.85 -10.43 -7.36
C PHE A 23 27.66 -10.05 -8.61
N ARG A 24 28.35 -11.02 -9.24
CA ARG A 24 29.17 -10.81 -10.42
C ARG A 24 28.68 -11.67 -11.61
N GLY A 25 29.01 -11.24 -12.83
CA GLY A 25 28.66 -11.96 -14.04
C GLY A 25 27.15 -12.05 -14.29
N ILE A 26 26.73 -13.03 -15.07
CA ILE A 26 25.31 -13.28 -15.46
C ILE A 26 24.43 -13.52 -14.22
N ALA A 27 24.95 -14.26 -13.24
CA ALA A 27 24.22 -14.51 -11.98
C ALA A 27 23.93 -13.24 -11.21
N GLY A 28 24.87 -12.30 -11.19
CA GLY A 28 24.68 -10.98 -10.56
C GLY A 28 23.60 -10.15 -11.29
N VAL A 29 23.60 -10.17 -12.63
CA VAL A 29 22.54 -9.49 -13.40
C VAL A 29 21.18 -10.11 -13.11
N ALA A 30 21.07 -11.43 -13.10
CA ALA A 30 19.84 -12.14 -12.76
C ALA A 30 19.34 -11.78 -11.34
N PHE A 31 20.25 -11.70 -10.37
CA PHE A 31 19.93 -11.29 -9.01
C PHE A 31 19.33 -9.88 -8.95
N TRP A 32 19.95 -8.91 -9.60
CA TRP A 32 19.44 -7.52 -9.58
C TRP A 32 18.10 -7.38 -10.31
N ILE A 33 17.90 -8.11 -11.42
CA ILE A 33 16.59 -8.17 -12.09
C ILE A 33 15.55 -8.74 -11.13
N MET A 34 15.85 -9.82 -10.42
CA MET A 34 14.96 -10.41 -9.42
C MET A 34 14.60 -9.43 -8.31
N VAL A 35 15.58 -8.68 -7.78
CA VAL A 35 15.34 -7.65 -6.75
C VAL A 35 14.40 -6.56 -7.28
N LEU A 36 14.63 -6.07 -8.51
CA LEU A 36 13.76 -5.07 -9.14
C LEU A 36 12.34 -5.61 -9.34
N VAL A 37 12.19 -6.86 -9.79
CA VAL A 37 10.89 -7.52 -9.93
C VAL A 37 10.19 -7.65 -8.57
N ALA A 38 10.90 -8.05 -7.53
CA ALA A 38 10.36 -8.16 -6.17
C ALA A 38 9.88 -6.79 -5.65
N ILE A 39 10.68 -5.74 -5.77
CA ILE A 39 10.31 -4.38 -5.37
C ILE A 39 9.08 -3.91 -6.15
N SER A 40 9.07 -4.10 -7.48
CA SER A 40 7.90 -3.74 -8.30
C SER A 40 6.65 -4.53 -7.92
N GLY A 41 6.80 -5.76 -7.43
CA GLY A 41 5.71 -6.59 -6.91
C GLY A 41 4.98 -5.96 -5.72
N PHE A 42 5.68 -5.27 -4.82
CA PHE A 42 5.05 -4.50 -3.73
C PHE A 42 4.18 -3.37 -4.26
N ILE A 43 4.67 -2.64 -5.28
CA ILE A 43 3.91 -1.56 -5.92
C ILE A 43 2.65 -2.13 -6.57
N GLY A 44 2.78 -3.21 -7.33
CA GLY A 44 1.64 -3.89 -7.95
C GLY A 44 0.62 -4.38 -6.93
N ARG A 45 1.07 -4.98 -5.82
CA ARG A 45 0.20 -5.43 -4.72
C ARG A 45 -0.57 -4.28 -4.08
N TYR A 46 0.12 -3.16 -3.83
CA TYR A 46 -0.51 -1.95 -3.28
C TYR A 46 -1.59 -1.42 -4.23
N LEU A 47 -1.27 -1.23 -5.51
CA LEU A 47 -2.23 -0.76 -6.52
C LEU A 47 -3.44 -1.69 -6.63
N TYR A 48 -3.19 -3.00 -6.67
CA TYR A 48 -4.25 -4.00 -6.78
C TYR A 48 -5.21 -3.96 -5.57
N ALA A 49 -4.71 -3.65 -4.38
CA ALA A 49 -5.53 -3.50 -3.18
C ALA A 49 -6.41 -2.25 -3.18
N GLN A 50 -6.05 -1.22 -3.97
CA GLN A 50 -6.81 0.04 -4.07
C GLN A 50 -7.92 -0.01 -5.13
N ILE A 51 -7.83 -0.93 -6.10
CA ILE A 51 -8.75 -0.99 -7.24
C ILE A 51 -9.92 -1.93 -6.92
N PRO A 52 -11.17 -1.46 -6.98
CA PRO A 52 -12.33 -2.33 -6.93
C PRO A 52 -12.30 -3.36 -8.07
N ARG A 53 -12.62 -4.62 -7.76
CA ARG A 53 -12.48 -5.74 -8.71
C ARG A 53 -13.53 -5.75 -9.82
N SER A 54 -14.61 -4.98 -9.69
CA SER A 54 -15.69 -4.90 -10.68
C SER A 54 -16.30 -3.50 -10.71
N ARG A 55 -17.05 -3.18 -11.77
CA ARG A 55 -17.87 -1.95 -11.85
C ARG A 55 -18.86 -1.89 -10.69
N THR A 56 -19.52 -3.00 -10.40
CA THR A 56 -20.44 -3.13 -9.27
C THR A 56 -19.77 -2.81 -7.93
N ALA A 57 -18.53 -3.22 -7.73
CA ALA A 57 -17.77 -2.88 -6.52
C ALA A 57 -17.42 -1.38 -6.44
N ALA A 58 -17.25 -0.71 -7.59
CA ALA A 58 -17.05 0.74 -7.62
C ALA A 58 -18.35 1.49 -7.29
N GLU A 59 -19.50 1.04 -7.81
CA GLU A 59 -20.84 1.58 -7.49
C GLU A 59 -21.19 1.37 -6.02
N ILE A 60 -20.93 0.17 -5.47
CA ILE A 60 -21.10 -0.12 -4.04
C ILE A 60 -20.23 0.82 -3.20
N SER A 61 -18.99 1.08 -3.62
CA SER A 61 -18.10 2.01 -2.90
C SER A 61 -18.61 3.44 -2.88
N LEU A 62 -19.30 3.90 -3.92
CA LEU A 62 -19.96 5.21 -3.95
C LEU A 62 -21.16 5.23 -3.01
N THR A 63 -22.00 4.19 -3.01
CA THR A 63 -23.13 4.06 -2.11
C THR A 63 -22.67 4.02 -0.64
N GLU A 64 -21.64 3.22 -0.34
CA GLU A 64 -21.02 3.17 0.98
C GLU A 64 -20.42 4.52 1.41
N LEU A 65 -19.88 5.30 0.47
CA LEU A 65 -19.36 6.64 0.73
C LEU A 65 -20.49 7.58 1.17
N HIS A 66 -21.62 7.58 0.46
CA HIS A 66 -22.78 8.41 0.80
C HIS A 66 -23.42 7.99 2.14
N GLN A 67 -23.56 6.69 2.38
CA GLN A 67 -24.03 6.17 3.67
C GLN A 67 -23.09 6.59 4.82
N GLY A 68 -21.78 6.42 4.66
CA GLY A 68 -20.78 6.84 5.64
C GLY A 68 -20.77 8.36 5.88
N GLU A 69 -21.18 9.17 4.90
CA GLU A 69 -21.36 10.62 5.06
C GLU A 69 -22.55 10.92 5.97
N GLN A 70 -23.66 10.23 5.77
CA GLN A 70 -24.87 10.38 6.59
C GLN A 70 -24.60 9.91 8.03
N GLU A 71 -24.05 8.69 8.21
CA GLU A 71 -23.71 8.17 9.53
C GLU A 71 -22.74 9.08 10.30
N LEU A 72 -21.76 9.66 9.61
CA LEU A 72 -20.83 10.61 10.23
C LEU A 72 -21.53 11.92 10.59
N ALA A 73 -22.41 12.45 9.76
CA ALA A 73 -23.21 13.63 10.03
C ALA A 73 -24.11 13.41 11.25
N ASP A 74 -24.82 12.28 11.31
CA ASP A 74 -25.71 11.94 12.42
C ASP A 74 -24.94 11.75 13.75
N ALA A 75 -23.78 11.08 13.69
CA ALA A 75 -22.92 10.92 14.86
C ALA A 75 -22.39 12.25 15.40
N LEU A 76 -22.25 13.26 14.56
CA LEU A 76 -21.76 14.59 14.92
C LEU A 76 -22.88 15.49 15.45
N LEU A 77 -24.10 15.36 14.92
CA LEU A 77 -25.27 16.12 15.42
C LEU A 77 -25.60 15.75 16.86
N GLY A 78 -25.32 14.52 17.29
CA GLY A 78 -25.54 14.03 18.65
C GLY A 78 -24.43 14.39 19.65
N GLN A 79 -23.28 14.88 19.21
CA GLN A 79 -22.11 15.05 20.09
C GLN A 79 -21.27 16.29 19.71
N ALA A 80 -21.18 17.25 20.61
CA ALA A 80 -20.32 18.45 20.48
C ALA A 80 -18.81 18.14 20.76
N LEU A 81 -18.33 16.92 20.42
CA LEU A 81 -16.98 16.48 20.75
C LEU A 81 -15.87 17.06 19.85
N TYR A 82 -16.22 17.45 18.62
CA TYR A 82 -15.27 17.94 17.63
C TYR A 82 -15.74 19.20 16.93
N SER A 83 -14.82 20.15 16.68
CA SER A 83 -15.13 21.29 15.82
C SER A 83 -15.18 20.88 14.35
N GLN A 84 -15.98 21.59 13.55
CA GLN A 84 -16.04 21.37 12.08
C GLN A 84 -14.65 21.46 11.43
N GLU A 85 -13.78 22.34 11.93
CA GLU A 85 -12.43 22.52 11.43
C GLU A 85 -11.53 21.30 11.70
N GLN A 86 -11.63 20.67 12.87
CA GLN A 86 -10.88 19.45 13.19
C GLN A 86 -11.30 18.29 12.30
N LEU A 87 -12.58 18.20 12.02
CA LEU A 87 -13.14 17.17 11.17
C LEU A 87 -12.78 17.36 9.69
N SER A 88 -12.87 18.58 9.18
CA SER A 88 -12.47 18.92 7.82
C SER A 88 -11.00 18.64 7.57
N ARG A 89 -10.12 18.96 8.52
CA ARG A 89 -8.70 18.61 8.45
C ARG A 89 -8.47 17.08 8.40
N ALA A 90 -9.22 16.31 9.21
CA ALA A 90 -9.10 14.87 9.25
C ALA A 90 -9.63 14.20 7.96
N LEU A 91 -10.67 14.76 7.37
CA LEU A 91 -11.32 14.28 6.14
C LEU A 91 -10.67 14.81 4.86
N HIS A 92 -9.72 15.76 4.99
CA HIS A 92 -9.14 16.40 3.80
C HIS A 92 -8.57 15.39 2.82
N VAL A 93 -9.05 15.46 1.57
CA VAL A 93 -8.57 14.72 0.40
C VAL A 93 -8.32 15.76 -0.70
N PRO A 94 -7.36 15.58 -1.59
CA PRO A 94 -7.13 16.47 -2.72
C PRO A 94 -8.37 16.62 -3.60
N SER A 95 -8.48 17.75 -4.32
CA SER A 95 -9.60 17.95 -5.24
C SER A 95 -9.52 17.00 -6.44
N PRO A 96 -10.66 16.58 -7.01
CA PRO A 96 -10.68 15.75 -8.22
C PRO A 96 -9.96 16.39 -9.41
N GLU A 97 -10.03 17.72 -9.53
CA GLU A 97 -9.37 18.47 -10.59
C GLU A 97 -7.84 18.37 -10.45
N HIS A 98 -7.33 18.52 -9.23
CA HIS A 98 -5.91 18.37 -8.94
C HIS A 98 -5.40 16.98 -9.35
N ILE A 99 -6.12 15.92 -8.94
CA ILE A 99 -5.72 14.54 -9.25
C ILE A 99 -5.76 14.23 -10.75
N ARG A 100 -6.68 14.85 -11.51
CA ARG A 100 -6.74 14.68 -12.96
C ARG A 100 -5.58 15.36 -13.69
N GLN A 101 -5.07 16.47 -13.15
CA GLN A 101 -3.97 17.24 -13.74
C GLN A 101 -2.60 16.64 -13.49
N ILE A 102 -2.42 15.93 -12.37
CA ILE A 102 -1.16 15.26 -12.05
C ILE A 102 -1.06 13.91 -12.77
N GLY A 103 0.15 13.56 -13.17
CA GLY A 103 0.40 12.26 -13.81
C GLY A 103 0.17 11.09 -12.83
N ALA A 104 -0.14 9.90 -13.38
CA ALA A 104 -0.48 8.71 -12.60
C ALA A 104 0.56 8.36 -11.52
N LEU A 105 1.84 8.52 -11.80
CA LEU A 105 2.92 8.24 -10.84
C LEU A 105 2.87 9.19 -9.63
N ARG A 106 2.67 10.49 -9.86
CA ARG A 106 2.51 11.48 -8.77
C ARG A 106 1.24 11.25 -7.99
N ALA A 107 0.12 10.94 -8.68
CA ALA A 107 -1.14 10.62 -8.04
C ALA A 107 -1.01 9.45 -7.06
N VAL A 108 -0.31 8.37 -7.46
CA VAL A 108 -0.06 7.24 -6.55
C VAL A 108 0.89 7.62 -5.41
N GLY A 109 1.90 8.45 -5.67
CA GLY A 109 2.74 9.02 -4.61
C GLY A 109 1.91 9.78 -3.56
N GLU A 110 1.02 10.67 -3.99
CA GLU A 110 0.08 11.38 -3.08
C GLU A 110 -0.85 10.42 -2.33
N MET A 111 -1.34 9.38 -3.02
CA MET A 111 -2.17 8.36 -2.39
C MET A 111 -1.43 7.63 -1.26
N ILE A 112 -0.16 7.31 -1.45
CA ILE A 112 0.71 6.70 -0.43
C ILE A 112 0.92 7.67 0.74
N VAL A 113 1.22 8.94 0.45
CA VAL A 113 1.39 9.98 1.50
C VAL A 113 0.12 10.11 2.34
N LEU A 114 -1.06 10.11 1.70
CA LEU A 114 -2.35 10.15 2.40
C LEU A 114 -2.55 8.95 3.35
N ASP A 115 -2.04 7.77 2.98
CA ASP A 115 -2.08 6.59 3.85
C ASP A 115 -1.15 6.74 5.06
N PHE A 116 0.05 7.28 4.85
CA PHE A 116 0.99 7.54 5.95
C PHE A 116 0.54 8.66 6.88
N GLU A 117 -0.17 9.68 6.37
CA GLU A 117 -0.70 10.76 7.19
C GLU A 117 -1.91 10.35 8.06
N LEU A 118 -2.68 9.35 7.62
CA LEU A 118 -3.91 8.95 8.28
C LEU A 118 -3.75 8.66 9.78
N PRO A 119 -2.78 7.86 10.25
CA PRO A 119 -2.60 7.59 11.68
C PRO A 119 -2.30 8.86 12.48
N PHE A 120 -1.53 9.80 11.91
CA PHE A 120 -1.19 11.07 12.60
C PHE A 120 -2.40 12.01 12.68
N ARG A 121 -3.22 12.08 11.65
CA ARG A 121 -4.45 12.88 11.65
C ARG A 121 -5.48 12.32 12.62
N VAL A 122 -5.64 10.99 12.67
CA VAL A 122 -6.48 10.32 13.66
C VAL A 122 -5.97 10.50 15.08
N ALA A 123 -4.65 10.47 15.28
CA ALA A 123 -4.05 10.80 16.58
C ALA A 123 -4.38 12.23 17.01
N GLY A 124 -4.43 13.18 16.06
CA GLY A 124 -4.88 14.55 16.30
C GLY A 124 -6.32 14.62 16.85
N LEU A 125 -7.26 13.87 16.24
CA LEU A 125 -8.64 13.79 16.72
C LEU A 125 -8.72 13.21 18.15
N ARG A 126 -8.00 12.12 18.41
CA ARG A 126 -7.96 11.51 19.75
C ARG A 126 -7.37 12.45 20.79
N ARG A 127 -6.32 13.22 20.44
CA ARG A 127 -5.72 14.21 21.34
C ARG A 127 -6.67 15.36 21.69
N ALA A 128 -7.48 15.80 20.73
CA ALA A 128 -8.43 16.88 20.93
C ALA A 128 -9.52 16.52 21.95
N SER A 129 -9.92 15.26 22.00
CA SER A 129 -11.00 14.75 22.89
C SER A 129 -10.50 14.11 24.19
N SER A 130 -9.17 13.97 24.37
CA SER A 130 -8.57 13.27 25.53
C SER A 130 -7.95 14.24 26.53
N GLY A 131 -8.18 14.00 27.83
CA GLY A 131 -7.52 14.71 28.93
C GLY A 131 -6.01 14.42 29.01
N PHE A 132 -5.28 15.23 29.79
CA PHE A 132 -3.81 15.21 29.86
C PHE A 132 -3.22 13.83 30.24
N GLY A 133 -3.85 13.10 31.16
CA GLY A 133 -3.38 11.79 31.62
C GLY A 133 -3.50 10.69 30.57
N THR A 134 -4.58 10.69 29.78
CA THR A 134 -4.78 9.73 28.68
C THR A 134 -3.84 9.97 27.48
N LYS A 135 -3.36 11.20 27.29
CA LYS A 135 -2.37 11.52 26.23
C LYS A 135 -1.04 10.79 26.41
N LEU A 136 -0.60 10.64 27.68
CA LEU A 136 0.65 9.94 28.00
C LEU A 136 0.54 8.43 27.77
N LEU A 137 -0.57 7.81 28.23
CA LEU A 137 -0.80 6.37 28.12
C LEU A 137 -1.03 5.89 26.68
N THR A 138 -1.58 6.75 25.81
CA THR A 138 -1.89 6.39 24.41
C THR A 138 -0.81 6.81 23.42
N LEU A 139 0.43 7.10 23.87
CA LEU A 139 1.53 7.63 23.05
C LEU A 139 1.04 8.75 22.11
N GLY A 140 0.41 9.76 22.71
CA GLY A 140 -0.08 10.92 21.95
C GLY A 140 -1.26 10.62 21.03
N GLY A 141 -2.11 9.62 21.34
CA GLY A 141 -3.33 9.32 20.58
C GLY A 141 -3.13 8.37 19.39
N LEU A 142 -1.95 7.78 19.24
CA LEU A 142 -1.71 6.76 18.20
C LEU A 142 -2.45 5.45 18.50
N PHE A 143 -2.60 5.09 19.77
CA PHE A 143 -3.35 3.90 20.21
C PHE A 143 -4.78 4.25 20.62
N SER A 144 -5.63 3.23 20.75
CA SER A 144 -7.04 3.37 21.13
C SER A 144 -7.19 4.13 22.46
N SER A 145 -8.16 5.05 22.51
CA SER A 145 -8.40 5.89 23.69
C SER A 145 -9.26 5.23 24.78
N GLY A 146 -9.75 4.01 24.55
CA GLY A 146 -10.68 3.33 25.45
C GLY A 146 -12.10 3.93 25.55
N LYS A 147 -12.36 5.10 24.94
CA LYS A 147 -13.68 5.71 24.84
C LYS A 147 -14.40 5.25 23.59
N THR A 148 -15.47 4.49 23.74
CA THR A 148 -16.21 3.84 22.63
C THR A 148 -16.71 4.84 21.59
N GLU A 149 -17.18 6.00 22.01
CA GLU A 149 -17.72 7.06 21.15
C GLU A 149 -16.65 7.69 20.25
N ILE A 150 -15.48 7.97 20.82
CA ILE A 150 -14.33 8.51 20.08
C ILE A 150 -13.86 7.52 19.04
N GLU A 151 -13.75 6.24 19.40
CA GLU A 151 -13.32 5.19 18.49
C GLU A 151 -14.36 4.92 17.38
N HIS A 152 -15.63 5.13 17.66
CA HIS A 152 -16.68 5.07 16.64
C HIS A 152 -16.49 6.17 15.58
N ILE A 153 -16.36 7.44 15.99
CA ILE A 153 -16.10 8.57 15.08
C ILE A 153 -14.79 8.37 14.31
N VAL A 154 -13.72 7.94 14.97
CA VAL A 154 -12.43 7.64 14.33
C VAL A 154 -12.58 6.55 13.26
N ARG A 155 -13.40 5.52 13.52
CA ARG A 155 -13.69 4.46 12.55
C ARG A 155 -14.41 5.01 11.33
N LEU A 156 -15.46 5.80 11.52
CA LEU A 156 -16.21 6.44 10.42
C LEU A 156 -15.31 7.37 9.59
N VAL A 157 -14.48 8.19 10.23
CA VAL A 157 -13.52 9.06 9.54
C VAL A 157 -12.53 8.25 8.69
N ARG A 158 -12.00 7.15 9.24
CA ARG A 158 -11.10 6.25 8.49
C ARG A 158 -11.78 5.61 7.30
N GLN A 159 -12.99 5.10 7.50
CA GLN A 159 -13.78 4.45 6.47
C GLN A 159 -14.09 5.43 5.33
N LYS A 160 -14.67 6.59 5.66
CA LYS A 160 -14.98 7.64 4.68
C LYS A 160 -13.74 8.06 3.90
N ARG A 161 -12.63 8.37 4.57
CA ARG A 161 -11.39 8.80 3.91
C ARG A 161 -10.82 7.71 3.00
N SER A 162 -10.85 6.44 3.42
CA SER A 162 -10.41 5.31 2.60
C SER A 162 -11.25 5.15 1.34
N LEU A 163 -12.58 5.25 1.45
CA LEU A 163 -13.50 5.17 0.32
C LEU A 163 -13.31 6.37 -0.63
N SER A 164 -13.30 7.60 -0.11
CA SER A 164 -13.07 8.81 -0.91
C SER A 164 -11.76 8.73 -1.68
N LYS A 165 -10.67 8.28 -1.03
CA LYS A 165 -9.38 8.07 -1.67
C LYS A 165 -9.47 7.05 -2.81
N ARG A 166 -10.09 5.88 -2.59
CA ARG A 166 -10.22 4.84 -3.63
C ARG A 166 -10.98 5.33 -4.84
N VAL A 167 -12.09 6.04 -4.63
CA VAL A 167 -12.90 6.61 -5.73
C VAL A 167 -12.10 7.67 -6.48
N LEU A 168 -11.46 8.59 -5.77
CA LEU A 168 -10.71 9.69 -6.33
C LEU A 168 -9.53 9.24 -7.21
N PHE A 169 -8.79 8.24 -6.75
CA PHE A 169 -7.58 7.77 -7.44
C PHE A 169 -7.81 6.56 -8.36
N LEU A 170 -9.07 6.11 -8.55
CA LEU A 170 -9.38 4.89 -9.29
C LEU A 170 -8.81 4.89 -10.72
N ASP A 171 -9.05 5.95 -11.50
CA ASP A 171 -8.58 6.06 -12.87
C ASP A 171 -7.05 6.05 -12.98
N GLN A 172 -6.38 6.79 -12.10
CA GLN A 172 -4.91 6.85 -12.09
C GLN A 172 -4.29 5.53 -11.64
N SER A 173 -4.91 4.86 -10.66
CA SER A 173 -4.47 3.55 -10.20
C SER A 173 -4.62 2.48 -11.28
N GLN A 174 -5.69 2.50 -12.06
CA GLN A 174 -5.90 1.58 -13.18
C GLN A 174 -4.86 1.79 -14.28
N LYS A 175 -4.57 3.05 -14.67
CA LYS A 175 -3.53 3.38 -15.65
C LYS A 175 -2.15 2.87 -15.20
N LEU A 176 -1.81 3.11 -13.95
CA LEU A 176 -0.51 2.68 -13.41
C LEU A 176 -0.44 1.16 -13.26
N LEU A 177 -1.53 0.49 -12.86
CA LEU A 177 -1.57 -0.97 -12.82
C LEU A 177 -1.38 -1.59 -14.20
N HIS A 178 -1.97 -1.00 -15.24
CA HIS A 178 -1.76 -1.45 -16.62
C HIS A 178 -0.28 -1.31 -17.02
N LEU A 179 0.32 -0.13 -16.81
CA LEU A 179 1.73 0.12 -17.07
C LEU A 179 2.63 -0.85 -16.28
N TRP A 180 2.30 -1.09 -15.02
CA TRP A 180 3.02 -2.05 -14.19
C TRP A 180 2.98 -3.47 -14.78
N HIS A 181 1.85 -3.94 -15.28
CA HIS A 181 1.77 -5.26 -15.94
C HIS A 181 2.64 -5.33 -17.18
N VAL A 182 2.68 -4.26 -17.98
CA VAL A 182 3.50 -4.18 -19.21
C VAL A 182 5.00 -4.26 -18.89
N ILE A 183 5.44 -3.73 -17.75
CA ILE A 183 6.84 -3.73 -17.34
C ILE A 183 7.18 -4.98 -16.52
N HIS A 184 6.39 -5.30 -15.50
CA HIS A 184 6.68 -6.38 -14.56
C HIS A 184 6.78 -7.76 -15.21
N ARG A 185 5.89 -8.07 -16.17
CA ARG A 185 5.86 -9.38 -16.83
C ARG A 185 7.13 -9.69 -17.64
N PRO A 186 7.61 -8.80 -18.56
CA PRO A 186 8.83 -9.07 -19.31
C PRO A 186 10.06 -9.24 -18.41
N PHE A 187 10.19 -8.42 -17.36
CA PHE A 187 11.29 -8.57 -16.42
C PHE A 187 11.23 -9.88 -15.63
N SER A 188 10.02 -10.34 -15.26
CA SER A 188 9.85 -11.64 -14.62
C SER A 188 10.24 -12.80 -15.56
N TYR A 189 9.89 -12.71 -16.85
CA TYR A 189 10.33 -13.71 -17.85
C TYR A 189 11.85 -13.65 -18.08
N ALA A 190 12.43 -12.47 -18.20
CA ALA A 190 13.87 -12.31 -18.33
C ALA A 190 14.62 -12.92 -17.14
N PHE A 191 14.15 -12.69 -15.92
CA PHE A 191 14.69 -13.33 -14.73
C PHE A 191 14.61 -14.85 -14.82
N ALA A 192 13.44 -15.42 -15.18
CA ALA A 192 13.25 -16.86 -15.28
C ALA A 192 14.21 -17.49 -16.30
N VAL A 193 14.36 -16.87 -17.48
CA VAL A 193 15.31 -17.33 -18.52
C VAL A 193 16.74 -17.30 -18.02
N LEU A 194 17.17 -16.20 -17.40
CA LEU A 194 18.53 -16.08 -16.86
C LEU A 194 18.81 -17.07 -15.72
N ALA A 195 17.82 -17.31 -14.86
CA ALA A 195 17.93 -18.29 -13.78
C ALA A 195 18.07 -19.72 -14.34
N ILE A 196 17.24 -20.10 -15.31
CA ILE A 196 17.36 -21.40 -15.98
C ILE A 196 18.72 -21.55 -16.68
N LEU A 197 19.15 -20.53 -17.43
CA LEU A 197 20.44 -20.52 -18.10
C LEU A 197 21.59 -20.70 -17.09
N HIS A 198 21.54 -19.98 -15.97
CA HIS A 198 22.51 -20.11 -14.90
C HIS A 198 22.58 -21.54 -14.35
N ILE A 199 21.42 -22.14 -14.06
CA ILE A 199 21.36 -23.53 -13.56
C ILE A 199 21.95 -24.51 -14.59
N VAL A 200 21.57 -24.40 -15.87
CA VAL A 200 22.07 -25.26 -16.93
C VAL A 200 23.58 -25.16 -17.10
N VAL A 201 24.13 -23.93 -17.07
CA VAL A 201 25.57 -23.70 -17.19
C VAL A 201 26.31 -24.29 -15.98
N VAL A 202 25.81 -24.08 -14.77
CA VAL A 202 26.44 -24.60 -13.55
C VAL A 202 26.46 -26.13 -13.54
N LEU A 203 25.34 -26.76 -13.88
CA LEU A 203 25.25 -28.23 -13.96
C LEU A 203 26.04 -28.80 -15.14
N GLY A 204 25.98 -28.16 -16.31
CA GLY A 204 26.65 -28.63 -17.52
C GLY A 204 28.18 -28.51 -17.46
N LEU A 205 28.70 -27.46 -16.81
CA LEU A 205 30.16 -27.29 -16.62
C LEU A 205 30.72 -28.04 -15.40
N GLY A 206 29.90 -28.82 -14.70
CA GLY A 206 30.33 -29.68 -13.60
C GLY A 206 30.67 -28.93 -12.29
N PHE A 207 30.39 -27.64 -12.21
CA PHE A 207 30.62 -26.87 -10.98
C PHE A 207 29.80 -27.35 -9.78
N GLY A 208 28.70 -28.08 -10.03
CA GLY A 208 27.88 -28.71 -8.99
C GLY A 208 28.50 -29.96 -8.34
N SER A 209 29.44 -30.62 -9.03
CA SER A 209 30.07 -31.88 -8.54
C SER A 209 31.38 -31.67 -7.76
N MET A 210 32.00 -30.49 -7.82
CA MET A 210 33.26 -30.20 -7.12
C MET A 210 33.12 -29.75 -5.67
N GLY A 211 31.89 -29.61 -5.15
CA GLY A 211 31.61 -29.19 -3.77
C GLY A 211 31.50 -30.31 -2.72
N PHE A 212 31.64 -31.58 -3.12
CA PHE A 212 31.54 -32.76 -2.25
C PHE A 212 32.80 -33.65 -2.29
N ARG A 213 33.96 -33.05 -2.23
CA ARG A 213 35.21 -33.78 -1.91
C ARG A 213 35.94 -33.08 -0.81
#